data_8987788da46aa730131ea5dc11ff15da
#
_entry.id   8987788da46aa730131ea5dc11ff15da
#
_cell.length_a   1.000
_cell.length_b   1.000
_cell.length_c   1.000
_cell.angle_alpha   90.00
_cell.angle_beta   90.00
_cell.angle_gamma   90.00
#
_symmetry.space_group_name_H-M   'P 1'
#
loop_
_entity.id
_entity.type
_entity.pdbx_description
1 polymer ?
#
loop_
_entity_poly.entity_id
_entity_poly.type
_entity_poly.pdbx_seq_one_letter_code
_entity_poly.pdbx_strand_id
1 'polypeptide(L)'
;SFPTRRSSDLSMTAYSKNTKIISMNGGFVSNAVCDTCTTVIPAEVGLKERLEAALAETKLQQYQVTEQNGQITIFAKGVPAHASTPQLGVNAAGVTFECLEKAGFDDDFVKFYNEHIGTSCDGAGVGLKFEDEYGALTLCNGIVKTEDGIISCTIDIRVPVTLKAADVRTMCEARLEDENGRIEIGEIGDPLFFPRESPLVNALYKAYVDVTGDTEHEPMVIGGGTYAKSLKNIIAFGPEKLGMNYHIHSADEFILVSEMEEAVLIYMEAIKNLLAI
;
A
#
# COMPACT_ATOMS: atom_id res chain seq x y z
N SER A 1 -16.31 -15.02 -8.67
CA SER A 1 -15.87 -13.73 -8.18
C SER A 1 -17.05 -12.78 -7.99
N PHE A 2 -16.99 -12.00 -6.94
CA PHE A 2 -18.11 -11.21 -6.43
C PHE A 2 -18.08 -9.79 -6.98
N PRO A 3 -19.22 -9.10 -7.05
CA PRO A 3 -19.21 -7.67 -7.28
C PRO A 3 -18.41 -7.00 -6.17
N THR A 4 -17.30 -6.36 -6.55
CA THR A 4 -16.35 -5.80 -5.60
C THR A 4 -16.66 -4.34 -5.31
N ARG A 5 -16.71 -4.01 -4.04
CA ARG A 5 -16.67 -2.65 -3.53
C ARG A 5 -15.19 -2.28 -3.36
N ARG A 6 -14.83 -1.04 -3.54
CA ARG A 6 -13.43 -0.65 -3.53
C ARG A 6 -13.16 0.48 -2.56
N SER A 7 -12.09 0.34 -1.76
CA SER A 7 -11.44 1.48 -1.08
C SER A 7 -10.95 2.53 -2.08
N SER A 8 -10.90 3.78 -1.70
CA SER A 8 -10.21 4.80 -2.50
C SER A 8 -8.70 4.63 -2.38
N ASP A 9 -7.99 4.88 -3.48
CA ASP A 9 -6.54 4.99 -3.44
C ASP A 9 -6.17 6.45 -3.25
N LEU A 10 -5.31 6.70 -2.29
CA LEU A 10 -4.69 7.98 -2.05
C LEU A 10 -3.18 7.80 -2.21
N SER A 11 -2.57 8.64 -3.01
CA SER A 11 -1.12 8.76 -3.01
C SER A 11 -0.70 9.98 -2.20
N MET A 12 0.35 9.80 -1.40
CA MET A 12 1.06 10.89 -0.77
C MET A 12 2.54 10.81 -1.13
N THR A 13 3.23 11.92 -1.09
CA THR A 13 4.68 11.95 -1.22
C THR A 13 5.28 12.78 -0.10
N ALA A 14 6.11 12.15 0.73
CA ALA A 14 6.88 12.86 1.74
C ALA A 14 8.21 13.32 1.15
N TYR A 15 8.59 14.55 1.44
CA TYR A 15 9.83 15.18 0.97
C TYR A 15 10.67 15.67 2.13
N SER A 16 11.99 15.46 2.05
CA SER A 16 12.94 16.09 2.97
C SER A 16 13.03 17.59 2.72
N LYS A 17 13.07 18.39 3.79
CA LYS A 17 13.47 19.80 3.74
C LYS A 17 14.96 19.95 4.05
N ASN A 18 15.43 19.20 5.04
CA ASN A 18 16.80 19.16 5.46
C ASN A 18 17.18 17.72 5.81
N THR A 19 18.31 17.23 5.32
CA THR A 19 18.79 15.88 5.60
C THR A 19 20.30 15.78 5.41
N LYS A 20 20.95 14.97 6.22
CA LYS A 20 22.36 14.59 6.09
C LYS A 20 22.50 13.31 5.26
N ILE A 21 21.40 12.61 4.94
CA ILE A 21 21.44 11.43 4.09
C ILE A 21 21.91 11.85 2.68
N ILE A 22 23.00 11.26 2.22
CA ILE A 22 23.59 11.56 0.91
C ILE A 22 22.71 11.03 -0.20
N SER A 23 22.23 9.78 -0.06
CA SER A 23 21.24 9.19 -0.97
C SER A 23 20.49 8.05 -0.30
N MET A 24 19.24 7.89 -0.71
CA MET A 24 18.40 6.75 -0.32
C MET A 24 17.51 6.35 -1.49
N ASN A 25 17.66 5.11 -1.97
CA ASN A 25 16.94 4.63 -3.13
C ASN A 25 16.43 3.22 -2.91
N GLY A 26 15.16 2.97 -3.22
CA GLY A 26 14.55 1.66 -3.06
C GLY A 26 13.13 1.58 -3.58
N GLY A 27 12.63 0.34 -3.74
CA GLY A 27 11.31 0.06 -4.29
C GLY A 27 11.22 0.25 -5.80
N PHE A 28 10.22 -0.39 -6.42
CA PHE A 28 10.02 -0.36 -7.87
C PHE A 28 8.66 0.23 -8.26
N VAL A 29 7.64 0.02 -7.43
CA VAL A 29 6.27 0.45 -7.69
C VAL A 29 5.65 1.04 -6.43
N SER A 30 4.78 2.02 -6.59
CA SER A 30 4.16 2.73 -5.47
C SER A 30 3.18 1.87 -4.67
N ASN A 31 2.55 0.89 -5.32
CA ASN A 31 1.50 0.05 -4.73
C ASN A 31 2.00 -1.28 -4.14
N ALA A 32 3.29 -1.38 -3.85
CA ALA A 32 3.88 -2.51 -3.14
C ALA A 32 4.86 -2.02 -2.06
N VAL A 33 5.10 -2.83 -1.05
CA VAL A 33 6.09 -2.59 0.01
C VAL A 33 7.48 -2.40 -0.61
N CYS A 34 8.19 -1.35 -0.21
CA CYS A 34 9.59 -1.12 -0.57
C CYS A 34 10.45 -2.25 0.02
N ASP A 35 10.66 -3.32 -0.73
CA ASP A 35 11.31 -4.54 -0.29
C ASP A 35 12.83 -4.50 -0.35
N THR A 36 13.40 -3.52 -1.05
CA THR A 36 14.85 -3.29 -1.11
C THR A 36 15.17 -1.81 -0.98
N CYS A 37 16.21 -1.48 -0.22
CA CYS A 37 16.65 -0.11 -0.05
C CYS A 37 18.17 -0.03 0.08
N THR A 38 18.79 0.94 -0.61
CA THR A 38 20.19 1.30 -0.43
C THR A 38 20.28 2.74 0.05
N THR A 39 20.98 2.95 1.18
CA THR A 39 21.12 4.26 1.82
C THR A 39 22.60 4.58 2.01
N VAL A 40 23.00 5.81 1.69
CA VAL A 40 24.36 6.33 1.91
C VAL A 40 24.28 7.53 2.84
N ILE A 41 25.07 7.49 3.90
CA ILE A 41 25.16 8.55 4.93
C ILE A 41 26.61 8.91 5.22
N PRO A 42 26.91 10.09 5.79
CA PRO A 42 28.23 10.39 6.31
C PRO A 42 28.63 9.42 7.42
N ALA A 43 29.89 9.03 7.47
CA ALA A 43 30.41 8.21 8.55
C ALA A 43 30.62 9.06 9.82
N GLU A 44 30.22 8.52 10.96
CA GLU A 44 30.48 9.07 12.28
C GLU A 44 31.10 7.98 13.19
N VAL A 45 31.89 8.39 14.17
CA VAL A 45 32.58 7.44 15.04
C VAL A 45 31.60 6.49 15.74
N GLY A 46 31.76 5.18 15.55
CA GLY A 46 30.94 4.14 16.14
C GLY A 46 29.53 4.01 15.57
N LEU A 47 29.18 4.79 14.53
CA LEU A 47 27.85 4.74 13.94
C LEU A 47 27.60 3.41 13.22
N LYS A 48 28.62 2.89 12.52
CA LYS A 48 28.52 1.62 11.79
C LYS A 48 28.13 0.49 12.75
N GLU A 49 28.81 0.35 13.86
CA GLU A 49 28.57 -0.69 14.87
C GLU A 49 27.16 -0.58 15.48
N ARG A 50 26.72 0.67 15.76
CA ARG A 50 25.36 0.90 16.26
C ARG A 50 24.28 0.56 15.22
N LEU A 51 24.53 0.84 13.93
CA LEU A 51 23.64 0.46 12.83
C LEU A 51 23.57 -1.06 12.65
N GLU A 52 24.71 -1.76 12.67
CA GLU A 52 24.75 -3.22 12.59
C GLU A 52 23.99 -3.84 13.77
N ALA A 53 24.13 -3.30 14.99
CA ALA A 53 23.38 -3.76 16.15
C ALA A 53 21.85 -3.51 15.99
N ALA A 54 21.44 -2.34 15.52
CA ALA A 54 20.03 -2.02 15.29
C ALA A 54 19.40 -2.90 14.21
N LEU A 55 20.11 -3.12 13.11
CA LEU A 55 19.65 -3.94 11.99
C LEU A 55 19.53 -5.42 12.35
N ALA A 56 20.41 -5.93 13.23
CA ALA A 56 20.36 -7.32 13.69
C ALA A 56 19.09 -7.67 14.48
N GLU A 57 18.40 -6.68 15.05
CA GLU A 57 17.13 -6.85 15.78
C GLU A 57 15.89 -6.84 14.87
N THR A 58 16.07 -6.62 13.56
CA THR A 58 14.96 -6.42 12.62
C THR A 58 14.50 -7.74 11.98
N LYS A 59 13.38 -7.67 11.26
CA LYS A 59 12.85 -8.77 10.43
C LYS A 59 13.33 -8.72 8.97
N LEU A 60 14.38 -7.95 8.66
CA LEU A 60 14.96 -7.93 7.33
C LEU A 60 15.47 -9.32 6.93
N GLN A 61 15.24 -9.71 5.67
CA GLN A 61 15.79 -10.97 5.14
C GLN A 61 17.31 -10.92 4.98
N GLN A 62 17.82 -9.73 4.67
CA GLN A 62 19.24 -9.48 4.49
C GLN A 62 19.55 -8.00 4.74
N TYR A 63 20.72 -7.74 5.30
CA TYR A 63 21.30 -6.40 5.33
C TYR A 63 22.81 -6.46 5.19
N GLN A 64 23.40 -5.35 4.77
CA GLN A 64 24.84 -5.18 4.71
C GLN A 64 25.18 -3.72 5.05
N VAL A 65 26.18 -3.51 5.91
CA VAL A 65 26.70 -2.18 6.25
C VAL A 65 28.17 -2.13 5.89
N THR A 66 28.55 -1.19 5.06
CA THR A 66 29.95 -0.98 4.65
C THR A 66 30.36 0.46 4.91
N GLU A 67 31.60 0.66 5.35
CA GLU A 67 32.16 2.00 5.55
C GLU A 67 33.38 2.17 4.66
N GLN A 68 33.35 3.21 3.83
CA GLN A 68 34.45 3.54 2.93
C GLN A 68 34.46 5.04 2.62
N ASN A 69 35.65 5.65 2.56
CA ASN A 69 35.83 7.05 2.15
C ASN A 69 34.99 8.06 2.97
N GLY A 70 34.81 7.83 4.27
CA GLY A 70 34.02 8.71 5.12
C GLY A 70 32.51 8.60 4.93
N GLN A 71 32.03 7.55 4.31
CA GLN A 71 30.61 7.26 4.12
C GLN A 71 30.28 5.85 4.59
N ILE A 72 29.04 5.69 5.10
CA ILE A 72 28.45 4.38 5.40
C ILE A 72 27.38 4.11 4.34
N THR A 73 27.47 2.95 3.72
CA THR A 73 26.43 2.42 2.82
C THR A 73 25.69 1.29 3.53
N ILE A 74 24.37 1.39 3.58
CA ILE A 74 23.47 0.39 4.14
C ILE A 74 22.65 -0.18 2.98
N PHE A 75 22.74 -1.49 2.76
CA PHE A 75 21.81 -2.24 1.93
C PHE A 75 20.84 -2.99 2.84
N ALA A 76 19.55 -2.89 2.59
CA ALA A 76 18.50 -3.60 3.31
C ALA A 76 17.56 -4.32 2.34
N LYS A 77 17.22 -5.59 2.65
CA LYS A 77 16.24 -6.39 1.92
C LYS A 77 15.18 -6.90 2.88
N GLY A 78 13.95 -6.48 2.66
CA GLY A 78 12.77 -6.88 3.38
C GLY A 78 11.97 -7.98 2.68
N VAL A 79 10.65 -7.93 2.81
CA VAL A 79 9.70 -8.88 2.21
C VAL A 79 8.68 -8.10 1.39
N PRO A 80 8.50 -8.41 0.10
CA PRO A 80 7.48 -7.73 -0.70
C PRO A 80 6.06 -8.10 -0.24
N ALA A 81 5.15 -7.15 -0.34
CA ALA A 81 3.71 -7.35 -0.18
C ALA A 81 2.94 -6.27 -0.94
N HIS A 82 1.68 -6.52 -1.26
CA HIS A 82 0.83 -5.53 -1.89
C HIS A 82 0.45 -4.41 -0.89
N ALA A 83 0.28 -3.17 -1.36
CA ALA A 83 -0.05 -2.02 -0.49
C ALA A 83 -1.39 -2.13 0.24
N SER A 84 -2.30 -3.03 -0.19
CA SER A 84 -3.53 -3.33 0.55
C SER A 84 -3.34 -4.28 1.74
N THR A 85 -2.21 -4.96 1.82
CA THR A 85 -1.85 -5.89 2.90
C THR A 85 -0.39 -5.72 3.32
N PRO A 86 0.06 -4.47 3.60
CA PRO A 86 1.47 -4.16 3.82
C PRO A 86 2.04 -4.84 5.07
N GLN A 87 1.18 -5.21 6.03
CA GLN A 87 1.55 -5.95 7.24
C GLN A 87 2.08 -7.38 6.96
N LEU A 88 1.87 -7.91 5.75
CA LEU A 88 2.43 -9.19 5.31
C LEU A 88 3.87 -9.05 4.79
N GLY A 89 4.31 -7.82 4.57
CA GLY A 89 5.65 -7.48 4.10
C GLY A 89 6.58 -6.97 5.19
N VAL A 90 7.82 -6.67 4.80
CA VAL A 90 8.80 -5.95 5.61
C VAL A 90 9.37 -4.81 4.77
N ASN A 91 9.07 -3.58 5.13
CA ASN A 91 9.50 -2.39 4.40
C ASN A 91 10.96 -2.07 4.69
N ALA A 92 11.84 -2.31 3.72
CA ALA A 92 13.28 -2.09 3.86
C ALA A 92 13.65 -0.62 4.10
N ALA A 93 12.94 0.31 3.45
CA ALA A 93 13.16 1.74 3.65
C ALA A 93 12.71 2.18 5.06
N GLY A 94 11.49 1.82 5.47
CA GLY A 94 10.96 2.15 6.79
C GLY A 94 11.84 1.60 7.92
N VAL A 95 12.23 0.32 7.82
CA VAL A 95 13.15 -0.30 8.79
C VAL A 95 14.50 0.42 8.82
N THR A 96 15.02 0.88 7.67
CA THR A 96 16.28 1.61 7.63
C THR A 96 16.14 2.96 8.33
N PHE A 97 15.05 3.72 8.15
CA PHE A 97 14.80 4.97 8.88
C PHE A 97 14.73 4.74 10.40
N GLU A 98 14.03 3.71 10.86
CA GLU A 98 14.00 3.35 12.29
C GLU A 98 15.39 2.98 12.83
N CYS A 99 16.18 2.21 12.08
CA CYS A 99 17.53 1.84 12.49
C CYS A 99 18.50 3.04 12.53
N LEU A 100 18.36 4.00 11.62
CA LEU A 100 19.12 5.24 11.64
C LEU A 100 18.86 6.03 12.94
N GLU A 101 17.62 6.19 13.33
CA GLU A 101 17.24 6.87 14.57
C GLU A 101 17.74 6.09 15.81
N LYS A 102 17.52 4.78 15.88
CA LYS A 102 18.02 3.90 16.97
C LYS A 102 19.53 3.96 17.11
N ALA A 103 20.26 4.04 16.02
CA ALA A 103 21.71 4.16 16.00
C ALA A 103 22.21 5.55 16.42
N GLY A 104 21.30 6.51 16.61
CA GLY A 104 21.62 7.88 16.99
C GLY A 104 22.16 8.74 15.83
N PHE A 105 21.77 8.41 14.59
CA PHE A 105 22.01 9.30 13.45
C PHE A 105 21.05 10.49 13.55
N ASP A 106 21.56 11.64 13.95
CA ASP A 106 20.77 12.85 14.18
C ASP A 106 20.47 13.54 12.85
N ASP A 107 19.29 13.26 12.30
CA ASP A 107 18.83 13.76 11.01
C ASP A 107 17.36 14.16 11.09
N ASP A 108 17.03 15.33 10.57
CA ASP A 108 15.70 15.92 10.67
C ASP A 108 14.66 15.12 9.85
N PHE A 109 15.02 14.69 8.65
CA PHE A 109 14.08 13.91 7.82
C PHE A 109 13.87 12.50 8.35
N VAL A 110 14.87 11.88 8.98
CA VAL A 110 14.71 10.59 9.67
C VAL A 110 13.66 10.70 10.77
N LYS A 111 13.71 11.75 11.60
CA LYS A 111 12.71 12.01 12.65
C LYS A 111 11.33 12.23 12.06
N PHE A 112 11.23 13.09 11.04
CA PHE A 112 9.98 13.37 10.33
C PHE A 112 9.35 12.09 9.76
N TYR A 113 10.15 11.28 9.06
CA TYR A 113 9.66 10.04 8.47
C TYR A 113 9.13 9.07 9.55
N ASN A 114 9.89 8.86 10.62
CA ASN A 114 9.51 7.94 11.69
C ASN A 114 8.27 8.40 12.46
N GLU A 115 8.09 9.72 12.67
CA GLU A 115 6.92 10.29 13.34
C GLU A 115 5.65 10.20 12.48
N HIS A 116 5.76 10.54 11.20
CA HIS A 116 4.57 10.68 10.34
C HIS A 116 4.24 9.43 9.53
N ILE A 117 5.24 8.64 9.14
CA ILE A 117 5.06 7.48 8.27
C ILE A 117 5.40 6.20 9.03
N GLY A 118 6.66 6.05 9.44
CA GLY A 118 7.16 4.91 10.18
C GLY A 118 6.93 3.56 9.47
N THR A 119 6.82 2.51 10.29
CA THR A 119 6.57 1.13 9.84
C THR A 119 5.17 0.61 10.23
N SER A 120 4.31 1.42 10.87
CA SER A 120 3.01 1.02 11.45
C SER A 120 1.99 0.89 10.37
N CYS A 121 1.99 0.85 9.23
CA CYS A 121 1.02 0.59 8.15
C CYS A 121 -0.44 1.05 8.40
N ASP A 122 -0.76 1.72 9.49
CA ASP A 122 -2.14 2.09 9.89
C ASP A 122 -2.49 3.59 9.70
N GLY A 123 -1.52 4.37 9.21
CA GLY A 123 -1.69 5.80 8.97
C GLY A 123 -1.82 6.68 10.22
N ALA A 124 -1.55 6.16 11.41
CA ALA A 124 -1.67 6.91 12.67
C ALA A 124 -0.79 8.17 12.70
N GLY A 125 0.44 8.09 12.19
CA GLY A 125 1.39 9.21 12.15
C GLY A 125 0.86 10.42 11.39
N VAL A 126 0.20 10.21 10.26
CA VAL A 126 -0.45 11.27 9.48
C VAL A 126 -1.92 11.54 9.89
N GLY A 127 -2.39 10.96 10.98
CA GLY A 127 -3.75 11.19 11.49
C GLY A 127 -4.85 10.43 10.78
N LEU A 128 -4.52 9.45 9.94
CA LEU A 128 -5.47 8.72 9.10
C LEU A 128 -5.89 7.35 9.67
N LYS A 129 -5.55 7.04 10.92
CA LYS A 129 -5.97 5.77 11.51
C LYS A 129 -7.49 5.66 11.54
N PHE A 130 -8.01 4.77 10.73
CA PHE A 130 -9.45 4.58 10.54
C PHE A 130 -9.75 3.12 10.18
N GLU A 131 -10.89 2.64 10.66
CA GLU A 131 -11.41 1.30 10.37
C GLU A 131 -12.93 1.37 10.27
N ASP A 132 -13.51 0.64 9.34
CA ASP A 132 -14.94 0.45 9.20
C ASP A 132 -15.30 -1.05 9.16
N GLU A 133 -16.58 -1.38 8.95
CA GLU A 133 -17.04 -2.77 8.83
C GLU A 133 -16.43 -3.53 7.64
N TYR A 134 -15.79 -2.84 6.70
CA TYR A 134 -15.16 -3.41 5.50
C TYR A 134 -13.64 -3.52 5.61
N GLY A 135 -13.04 -2.99 6.68
CA GLY A 135 -11.63 -3.13 6.96
C GLY A 135 -10.93 -1.85 7.44
N ALA A 136 -9.65 -1.98 7.76
CA ALA A 136 -8.81 -0.90 8.23
C ALA A 136 -8.12 -0.16 7.06
N LEU A 137 -7.83 1.13 7.27
CA LEU A 137 -6.93 1.88 6.40
C LEU A 137 -5.54 1.24 6.42
N THR A 138 -4.92 1.16 5.23
CA THR A 138 -3.52 0.76 5.12
C THR A 138 -2.68 1.86 4.51
N LEU A 139 -1.45 2.00 5.03
CA LEU A 139 -0.42 2.92 4.55
C LEU A 139 0.83 2.14 4.18
N CYS A 140 1.37 2.38 3.00
CA CYS A 140 2.54 1.69 2.48
C CYS A 140 3.49 2.65 1.78
N ASN A 141 4.74 2.77 2.25
CA ASN A 141 5.80 3.40 1.47
C ASN A 141 6.32 2.41 0.42
N GLY A 142 6.07 2.70 -0.85
CA GLY A 142 6.43 1.84 -1.96
C GLY A 142 7.76 2.20 -2.61
N ILE A 143 8.08 3.49 -2.73
CA ILE A 143 9.30 3.97 -3.38
C ILE A 143 9.97 5.01 -2.51
N VAL A 144 11.27 4.93 -2.38
CA VAL A 144 12.12 6.01 -1.87
C VAL A 144 13.16 6.36 -2.93
N LYS A 145 13.38 7.65 -3.15
CA LYS A 145 14.28 8.15 -4.17
C LYS A 145 14.96 9.44 -3.74
N THR A 146 16.23 9.59 -4.10
CA THR A 146 16.97 10.83 -3.96
C THR A 146 17.19 11.46 -5.33
N GLU A 147 16.70 12.68 -5.51
CA GLU A 147 16.92 13.52 -6.70
C GLU A 147 17.31 14.92 -6.27
N ASP A 148 18.37 15.47 -6.85
CA ASP A 148 18.87 16.82 -6.57
C ASP A 148 19.06 17.12 -5.07
N GLY A 149 19.47 16.11 -4.29
CA GLY A 149 19.69 16.21 -2.85
C GLY A 149 18.40 16.18 -2.01
N ILE A 150 17.24 16.00 -2.63
CA ILE A 150 15.95 15.84 -1.95
C ILE A 150 15.58 14.37 -1.92
N ILE A 151 15.23 13.87 -0.74
CA ILE A 151 14.65 12.52 -0.60
C ILE A 151 13.15 12.63 -0.72
N SER A 152 12.56 11.79 -1.57
CA SER A 152 11.12 11.64 -1.70
C SER A 152 10.70 10.21 -1.38
N CYS A 153 9.59 10.06 -0.63
CA CYS A 153 8.97 8.78 -0.28
C CYS A 153 7.55 8.76 -0.84
N THR A 154 7.28 7.89 -1.81
CA THR A 154 5.94 7.70 -2.38
C THR A 154 5.16 6.73 -1.51
N ILE A 155 3.99 7.15 -1.05
CA ILE A 155 3.16 6.44 -0.08
C ILE A 155 1.81 6.13 -0.74
N ASP A 156 1.45 4.86 -0.78
CA ASP A 156 0.12 4.38 -1.19
C ASP A 156 -0.75 4.18 0.07
N ILE A 157 -1.95 4.75 0.05
CA ILE A 157 -2.89 4.62 1.15
C ILE A 157 -4.19 4.05 0.62
N ARG A 158 -4.66 2.97 1.24
CA ARG A 158 -5.95 2.36 0.95
C ARG A 158 -6.95 2.78 2.00
N VAL A 159 -7.90 3.61 1.56
CA VAL A 159 -8.88 4.23 2.44
C VAL A 159 -10.16 3.39 2.46
N PRO A 160 -10.70 3.03 3.62
CA PRO A 160 -11.98 2.33 3.73
C PRO A 160 -13.13 3.04 3.03
N VAL A 161 -14.10 2.26 2.56
CA VAL A 161 -15.14 2.73 1.63
C VAL A 161 -16.14 3.72 2.23
N THR A 162 -16.22 3.83 3.54
CA THR A 162 -17.10 4.78 4.23
C THR A 162 -16.45 6.15 4.43
N LEU A 163 -15.13 6.28 4.24
CA LEU A 163 -14.41 7.53 4.40
C LEU A 163 -14.29 8.26 3.05
N LYS A 164 -14.77 9.49 2.99
CA LYS A 164 -14.73 10.31 1.77
C LYS A 164 -13.40 11.04 1.61
N ALA A 165 -13.05 11.37 0.37
CA ALA A 165 -11.83 12.11 0.04
C ALA A 165 -11.68 13.44 0.80
N ALA A 166 -12.77 14.17 1.01
CA ALA A 166 -12.78 15.42 1.78
C ALA A 166 -12.43 15.21 3.26
N ASP A 167 -12.94 14.13 3.85
CA ASP A 167 -12.68 13.80 5.26
C ASP A 167 -11.20 13.41 5.45
N VAL A 168 -10.63 12.65 4.52
CA VAL A 168 -9.21 12.27 4.54
C VAL A 168 -8.31 13.51 4.56
N ARG A 169 -8.58 14.50 3.69
CA ARG A 169 -7.81 15.76 3.68
C ARG A 169 -7.88 16.46 5.02
N THR A 170 -9.08 16.60 5.57
CA THR A 170 -9.28 17.28 6.86
C THR A 170 -8.55 16.56 8.01
N MET A 171 -8.55 15.23 8.02
CA MET A 171 -7.90 14.43 9.07
C MET A 171 -6.39 14.59 9.10
N CYS A 172 -5.74 14.71 7.94
CA CYS A 172 -4.27 14.77 7.86
C CYS A 172 -3.70 16.19 7.74
N GLU A 173 -4.50 17.21 7.41
CA GLU A 173 -4.02 18.55 7.05
C GLU A 173 -3.05 19.18 8.08
N ALA A 174 -3.31 18.99 9.36
CA ALA A 174 -2.46 19.53 10.44
C ALA A 174 -1.12 18.78 10.60
N ARG A 175 -0.88 17.70 9.88
CA ARG A 175 0.30 16.83 9.99
C ARG A 175 1.10 16.70 8.70
N LEU A 176 0.81 17.54 7.72
CA LEU A 176 1.42 17.43 6.41
C LEU A 176 2.78 18.13 6.31
N GLU A 177 3.10 19.02 7.23
CA GLU A 177 4.32 19.81 7.15
C GLU A 177 4.79 20.27 8.53
N ASP A 178 6.11 20.20 8.75
CA ASP A 178 6.80 20.81 9.85
C ASP A 178 8.14 21.42 9.39
N GLU A 179 9.04 21.73 10.31
CA GLU A 179 10.37 22.29 10.00
C GLU A 179 11.30 21.27 9.32
N ASN A 180 11.04 19.95 9.47
CA ASN A 180 11.90 18.85 9.07
C ASN A 180 11.53 18.25 7.71
N GLY A 181 10.22 18.28 7.36
CA GLY A 181 9.72 17.69 6.14
C GLY A 181 8.36 18.22 5.73
N ARG A 182 7.86 17.69 4.62
CA ARG A 182 6.50 17.96 4.14
C ARG A 182 5.91 16.74 3.46
N ILE A 183 4.60 16.63 3.50
CA ILE A 183 3.83 15.60 2.79
C ILE A 183 2.89 16.30 1.82
N GLU A 184 2.99 15.97 0.56
CA GLU A 184 2.06 16.41 -0.48
C GLU A 184 1.00 15.32 -0.70
N ILE A 185 -0.27 15.72 -0.68
CA ILE A 185 -1.38 14.82 -0.99
C ILE A 185 -1.63 14.89 -2.48
N GLY A 186 -1.56 13.75 -3.15
CA GLY A 186 -1.92 13.59 -4.56
C GLY A 186 -3.42 13.57 -4.78
N GLU A 187 -3.83 13.00 -5.90
CA GLU A 187 -5.25 12.82 -6.21
C GLU A 187 -5.89 11.79 -5.26
N ILE A 188 -7.05 12.14 -4.73
CA ILE A 188 -7.89 11.24 -3.94
C ILE A 188 -9.14 10.98 -4.77
N GLY A 189 -9.34 9.73 -5.19
CA GLY A 189 -10.60 9.31 -5.80
C GLY A 189 -11.60 8.88 -4.72
N ASP A 190 -12.87 9.17 -4.93
CA ASP A 190 -13.89 8.58 -4.08
C ASP A 190 -13.92 7.05 -4.24
N PRO A 191 -14.27 6.31 -3.18
CA PRO A 191 -14.37 4.86 -3.26
C PRO A 191 -15.47 4.45 -4.25
N LEU A 192 -15.23 3.37 -4.99
CA LEU A 192 -16.27 2.72 -5.79
C LEU A 192 -17.08 1.81 -4.86
N PHE A 193 -18.19 2.33 -4.35
CA PHE A 193 -19.00 1.64 -3.38
C PHE A 193 -20.48 1.54 -3.82
N PHE A 194 -21.01 0.32 -3.80
CA PHE A 194 -22.43 0.05 -3.96
C PHE A 194 -22.92 -0.73 -2.74
N PRO A 195 -24.00 -0.30 -2.08
CA PRO A 195 -24.61 -1.06 -0.98
C PRO A 195 -24.94 -2.49 -1.42
N ARG A 196 -24.84 -3.43 -0.46
CA ARG A 196 -25.14 -4.85 -0.72
C ARG A 196 -26.54 -5.06 -1.32
N GLU A 197 -27.49 -4.26 -0.89
CA GLU A 197 -28.89 -4.31 -1.25
C GLU A 197 -29.21 -3.59 -2.57
N SER A 198 -28.22 -2.96 -3.20
CA SER A 198 -28.46 -2.25 -4.46
C SER A 198 -28.90 -3.22 -5.57
N PRO A 199 -29.80 -2.80 -6.48
CA PRO A 199 -30.27 -3.65 -7.58
C PRO A 199 -29.12 -4.23 -8.39
N LEU A 200 -28.07 -3.42 -8.65
CA LEU A 200 -26.88 -3.84 -9.38
C LEU A 200 -26.15 -5.00 -8.69
N VAL A 201 -25.84 -4.85 -7.39
CA VAL A 201 -25.13 -5.90 -6.62
C VAL A 201 -25.99 -7.16 -6.52
N ASN A 202 -27.30 -7.02 -6.26
CA ASN A 202 -28.21 -8.15 -6.18
C ASN A 202 -28.31 -8.93 -7.49
N ALA A 203 -28.41 -8.25 -8.63
CA ALA A 203 -28.48 -8.89 -9.94
C ALA A 203 -27.21 -9.71 -10.24
N LEU A 204 -26.04 -9.18 -9.94
CA LEU A 204 -24.75 -9.86 -10.13
C LEU A 204 -24.54 -11.00 -9.14
N TYR A 205 -24.87 -10.79 -7.87
CA TYR A 205 -24.77 -11.85 -6.86
C TYR A 205 -25.72 -13.01 -7.15
N LYS A 206 -26.97 -12.71 -7.57
CA LYS A 206 -27.90 -13.74 -8.01
C LYS A 206 -27.34 -14.56 -9.16
N ALA A 207 -26.73 -13.94 -10.15
CA ALA A 207 -26.11 -14.66 -11.27
C ALA A 207 -25.00 -15.62 -10.81
N TYR A 208 -24.18 -15.18 -9.86
CA TYR A 208 -23.17 -16.02 -9.25
C TYR A 208 -23.77 -17.22 -8.54
N VAL A 209 -24.74 -17.01 -7.67
CA VAL A 209 -25.41 -18.09 -6.91
C VAL A 209 -26.14 -19.06 -7.83
N ASP A 210 -26.86 -18.56 -8.83
CA ASP A 210 -27.62 -19.40 -9.77
C ASP A 210 -26.70 -20.37 -10.57
N VAL A 211 -25.48 -19.96 -10.86
CA VAL A 211 -24.53 -20.78 -11.63
C VAL A 211 -23.67 -21.68 -10.75
N THR A 212 -23.16 -21.14 -9.63
CA THR A 212 -22.20 -21.87 -8.79
C THR A 212 -22.86 -22.66 -7.67
N GLY A 213 -24.08 -22.32 -7.26
CA GLY A 213 -24.74 -22.84 -6.06
C GLY A 213 -24.15 -22.36 -4.75
N ASP A 214 -23.17 -21.46 -4.79
CA ASP A 214 -22.48 -20.94 -3.61
C ASP A 214 -23.27 -19.80 -2.97
N THR A 215 -23.82 -20.07 -1.80
CA THR A 215 -24.56 -19.11 -0.98
C THR A 215 -23.79 -18.69 0.29
N GLU A 216 -22.61 -19.28 0.51
CA GLU A 216 -21.81 -19.01 1.71
C GLU A 216 -20.96 -17.76 1.57
N HIS A 217 -20.54 -17.41 0.35
CA HIS A 217 -19.72 -16.26 0.09
C HIS A 217 -20.53 -15.05 -0.36
N GLU A 218 -20.28 -13.92 0.26
CA GLU A 218 -20.95 -12.64 0.02
C GLU A 218 -20.07 -11.71 -0.85
N PRO A 219 -20.68 -10.72 -1.55
CA PRO A 219 -19.91 -9.66 -2.21
C PRO A 219 -18.99 -8.94 -1.24
N MET A 220 -17.70 -8.83 -1.60
CA MET A 220 -16.66 -8.33 -0.73
C MET A 220 -16.08 -6.99 -1.19
N VAL A 221 -15.42 -6.29 -0.28
CA VAL A 221 -14.59 -5.13 -0.59
C VAL A 221 -13.15 -5.58 -0.82
N ILE A 222 -12.51 -5.05 -1.86
CA ILE A 222 -11.08 -5.28 -2.12
C ILE A 222 -10.32 -3.96 -2.19
N GLY A 223 -9.05 -3.99 -1.77
CA GLY A 223 -8.14 -2.85 -1.87
C GLY A 223 -7.54 -2.61 -3.26
N GLY A 224 -7.94 -3.37 -4.28
CA GLY A 224 -7.43 -3.28 -5.64
C GLY A 224 -8.19 -2.31 -6.55
N GLY A 225 -7.57 -1.85 -7.66
CA GLY A 225 -8.16 -0.97 -8.65
C GLY A 225 -8.63 -1.69 -9.91
N THR A 226 -9.75 -1.19 -10.49
CA THR A 226 -10.25 -1.68 -11.78
C THR A 226 -10.70 -0.53 -12.67
N TYR A 227 -10.93 -0.81 -13.95
CA TYR A 227 -11.50 0.14 -14.92
C TYR A 227 -12.91 0.64 -14.54
N ALA A 228 -13.60 -0.06 -13.63
CA ALA A 228 -14.92 0.36 -13.12
C ALA A 228 -14.91 1.76 -12.49
N LYS A 229 -13.75 2.29 -12.06
CA LYS A 229 -13.62 3.68 -11.58
C LYS A 229 -13.91 4.74 -12.64
N SER A 230 -13.71 4.42 -13.91
CA SER A 230 -13.72 5.42 -14.98
C SER A 230 -15.12 5.77 -15.45
N LEU A 231 -16.14 5.04 -15.03
CA LEU A 231 -17.51 5.21 -15.49
C LEU A 231 -18.51 5.19 -14.31
N LYS A 232 -19.66 5.85 -14.50
CA LYS A 232 -20.74 5.83 -13.50
C LYS A 232 -21.53 4.53 -13.58
N ASN A 233 -22.06 4.07 -12.44
CA ASN A 233 -22.92 2.89 -12.33
C ASN A 233 -22.25 1.58 -12.82
N ILE A 234 -20.95 1.46 -12.65
CA ILE A 234 -20.19 0.25 -12.97
C ILE A 234 -19.58 -0.31 -11.70
N ILE A 235 -19.61 -1.62 -11.58
CA ILE A 235 -18.97 -2.36 -10.49
C ILE A 235 -18.00 -3.40 -11.10
N ALA A 236 -16.91 -3.68 -10.39
CA ALA A 236 -16.05 -4.78 -10.76
C ALA A 236 -16.73 -6.13 -10.46
N PHE A 237 -16.70 -7.02 -11.42
CA PHE A 237 -17.25 -8.37 -11.31
C PHE A 237 -16.36 -9.32 -12.11
N GLY A 238 -15.63 -10.17 -11.44
CA GLY A 238 -14.57 -10.94 -12.07
C GLY A 238 -14.48 -12.39 -11.58
N PRO A 239 -13.64 -13.25 -12.22
CA PRO A 239 -13.66 -14.70 -12.10
C PRO A 239 -12.87 -15.29 -10.93
N GLU A 240 -12.21 -14.49 -10.11
CA GLU A 240 -11.37 -15.01 -9.02
C GLU A 240 -12.19 -15.74 -7.97
N LYS A 241 -11.71 -16.90 -7.53
CA LYS A 241 -12.29 -17.67 -6.42
C LYS A 241 -11.54 -17.39 -5.12
N LEU A 242 -12.29 -17.27 -4.03
CA LEU A 242 -11.72 -17.09 -2.70
C LEU A 242 -10.81 -18.26 -2.32
N GLY A 243 -9.68 -17.94 -1.71
CA GLY A 243 -8.71 -18.93 -1.23
C GLY A 243 -7.74 -19.46 -2.29
N MET A 244 -7.89 -19.09 -3.56
CA MET A 244 -6.93 -19.41 -4.62
C MET A 244 -5.86 -18.32 -4.71
N ASN A 245 -4.60 -18.73 -4.83
CA ASN A 245 -3.50 -17.83 -5.15
C ASN A 245 -3.22 -17.90 -6.66
N TYR A 246 -3.71 -16.92 -7.41
CA TYR A 246 -3.52 -16.81 -8.85
C TYR A 246 -2.20 -16.16 -9.25
N HIS A 247 -1.31 -15.86 -8.31
CA HIS A 247 -0.06 -15.13 -8.51
C HIS A 247 -0.26 -13.75 -9.17
N ILE A 248 -1.35 -13.06 -8.86
CA ILE A 248 -1.71 -11.76 -9.45
C ILE A 248 -0.56 -10.77 -9.34
N HIS A 249 -0.21 -10.12 -10.47
CA HIS A 249 0.93 -9.22 -10.62
C HIS A 249 2.31 -9.85 -10.36
N SER A 250 2.40 -11.17 -10.46
CA SER A 250 3.64 -11.93 -10.23
C SER A 250 3.96 -12.83 -11.43
N ALA A 251 5.18 -13.38 -11.44
CA ALA A 251 5.54 -14.40 -12.42
C ALA A 251 4.60 -15.61 -12.30
N ASP A 252 4.29 -16.21 -13.44
CA ASP A 252 3.39 -17.37 -13.54
C ASP A 252 1.94 -17.09 -13.06
N GLU A 253 1.46 -15.86 -13.22
CA GLU A 253 0.04 -15.54 -13.05
C GLU A 253 -0.81 -16.43 -13.97
N PHE A 254 -1.86 -17.03 -13.42
CA PHE A 254 -2.68 -18.00 -14.14
C PHE A 254 -4.17 -17.89 -13.82
N ILE A 255 -5.00 -18.50 -14.66
CA ILE A 255 -6.39 -18.82 -14.39
C ILE A 255 -6.66 -20.25 -14.89
N LEU A 256 -7.50 -21.00 -14.20
CA LEU A 256 -7.87 -22.34 -14.63
C LEU A 256 -8.88 -22.28 -15.80
N VAL A 257 -8.73 -23.16 -16.79
CA VAL A 257 -9.65 -23.24 -17.94
C VAL A 257 -11.09 -23.50 -17.48
N SER A 258 -11.27 -24.38 -16.49
CA SER A 258 -12.60 -24.67 -15.91
C SER A 258 -13.23 -23.43 -15.24
N GLU A 259 -12.43 -22.52 -14.67
CA GLU A 259 -12.92 -21.28 -14.09
C GLU A 259 -13.29 -20.26 -15.18
N MET A 260 -12.58 -20.26 -16.30
CA MET A 260 -12.98 -19.45 -17.46
C MET A 260 -14.32 -19.91 -18.03
N GLU A 261 -14.55 -21.22 -18.14
CA GLU A 261 -15.83 -21.78 -18.61
C GLU A 261 -16.98 -21.43 -17.65
N GLU A 262 -16.77 -21.57 -16.34
CA GLU A 262 -17.76 -21.17 -15.33
C GLU A 262 -18.03 -19.67 -15.36
N ALA A 263 -17.00 -18.84 -15.53
CA ALA A 263 -17.12 -17.38 -15.62
C ALA A 263 -17.99 -16.96 -16.82
N VAL A 264 -17.90 -17.63 -17.96
CA VAL A 264 -18.77 -17.37 -19.11
C VAL A 264 -20.24 -17.58 -18.75
N LEU A 265 -20.57 -18.67 -18.05
CA LEU A 265 -21.94 -18.92 -17.61
C LEU A 265 -22.45 -17.88 -16.62
N ILE A 266 -21.60 -17.48 -15.66
CA ILE A 266 -21.91 -16.43 -14.70
C ILE A 266 -22.17 -15.10 -15.42
N TYR A 267 -21.33 -14.71 -16.38
CA TYR A 267 -21.52 -13.46 -17.12
C TYR A 267 -22.76 -13.48 -18.00
N MET A 268 -23.09 -14.60 -18.61
CA MET A 268 -24.34 -14.74 -19.39
C MET A 268 -25.56 -14.54 -18.48
N GLU A 269 -25.59 -15.14 -17.30
CA GLU A 269 -26.67 -14.97 -16.34
C GLU A 269 -26.71 -13.55 -15.76
N ALA A 270 -25.54 -12.96 -15.48
CA ALA A 270 -25.43 -11.58 -15.04
C ALA A 270 -26.04 -10.60 -16.06
N ILE A 271 -25.76 -10.78 -17.36
CA ILE A 271 -26.34 -9.93 -18.42
C ILE A 271 -27.86 -10.05 -18.43
N LYS A 272 -28.42 -11.25 -18.32
CA LYS A 272 -29.88 -11.46 -18.25
C LYS A 272 -30.49 -10.74 -17.05
N ASN A 273 -29.89 -10.89 -15.86
CA ASN A 273 -30.38 -10.27 -14.64
C ASN A 273 -30.30 -8.73 -14.71
N LEU A 274 -29.22 -8.18 -15.31
CA LEU A 274 -29.06 -6.75 -15.49
C LEU A 274 -30.03 -6.14 -16.49
N LEU A 275 -30.47 -6.89 -17.50
CA LEU A 275 -31.49 -6.44 -18.46
C LEU A 275 -32.91 -6.44 -17.86
N ALA A 276 -33.09 -7.04 -16.68
CA ALA A 276 -34.38 -7.15 -16.00
C ALA A 276 -34.59 -6.09 -14.90
N ILE A 277 -33.57 -5.26 -14.62
CA ILE A 277 -33.62 -4.13 -13.67
C ILE A 277 -33.52 -2.77 -14.38
#